data_e70419d2c4e90ea42bfefb0c8ba31a1b
#
_entry.id   e70419d2c4e90ea42bfefb0c8ba31a1b
#
_cell.length_a   1.000
_cell.length_b   1.000
_cell.length_c   1.000
_cell.angle_alpha   90.00
_cell.angle_beta   90.00
_cell.angle_gamma   90.00
#
_symmetry.space_group_name_H-M   'P 1'
#
loop_
_entity.id
_entity.type
_entity.pdbx_description
1 polymer ?
#
loop_
_entity_poly.entity_id
_entity_poly.type
_entity_poly.pdbx_seq_one_letter_code
_entity_poly.pdbx_strand_id
1 'polypeptide(L)'
;METYWNNYIIGYSYKTNALPWIIKHFDSLGCYAETVSEDEYNLAKLIGVAKNRIIYNGPIKTKNSFLEALQNECIVNIDSQREVEWLREVELKKRTVGIRINFNIEKMCPGQSQCPEEGGRFGFCYENGELSKVIKSLKEKKVKISGIHLHTSSKSRGLDIYRAIAEIACKLQKEFELDLDYVDVG
;
A
#
# COMPACT_ATOMS: atom_id res chain seq x y z
N MET A 1 19.77 4.38 -7.53
CA MET A 1 19.25 3.10 -7.00
C MET A 1 19.83 1.90 -7.73
N GLU A 2 19.94 1.91 -9.03
CA GLU A 2 20.47 0.77 -9.83
C GLU A 2 21.83 0.24 -9.39
N THR A 3 22.67 1.08 -8.78
CA THR A 3 24.02 0.68 -8.33
C THR A 3 23.99 -0.28 -7.13
N TYR A 4 22.93 -0.26 -6.29
CA TYR A 4 22.89 -0.99 -5.03
C TYR A 4 21.68 -1.93 -4.91
N TRP A 5 20.62 -1.71 -5.69
CA TRP A 5 19.38 -2.48 -5.62
C TRP A 5 18.67 -2.49 -6.98
N ASN A 6 18.59 -3.65 -7.59
CA ASN A 6 18.02 -3.81 -8.94
C ASN A 6 16.54 -4.19 -8.94
N ASN A 7 16.02 -4.64 -7.78
CA ASN A 7 14.64 -5.11 -7.67
C ASN A 7 13.77 -4.06 -6.98
N TYR A 8 13.40 -3.03 -7.73
CA TYR A 8 12.54 -1.95 -7.24
C TYR A 8 11.55 -1.48 -8.30
N ILE A 9 10.45 -0.91 -7.84
CA ILE A 9 9.44 -0.22 -8.64
C ILE A 9 9.35 1.21 -8.11
N ILE A 10 9.25 2.19 -9.01
CA ILE A 10 8.96 3.58 -8.66
C ILE A 10 7.47 3.82 -8.88
N GLY A 11 6.71 4.08 -7.81
CA GLY A 11 5.35 4.57 -7.86
C GLY A 11 5.32 6.10 -7.90
N TYR A 12 4.76 6.68 -8.96
CA TYR A 12 4.53 8.12 -9.01
C TYR A 12 3.19 8.44 -8.36
N SER A 13 3.22 9.18 -7.25
CA SER A 13 2.04 9.49 -6.46
C SER A 13 1.21 10.63 -7.05
N TYR A 14 -0.02 10.33 -7.50
CA TYR A 14 -0.91 11.28 -8.13
C TYR A 14 -1.39 12.38 -7.17
N LYS A 15 -1.54 12.07 -5.88
CA LYS A 15 -1.90 13.05 -4.84
C LYS A 15 -0.93 14.23 -4.76
N THR A 16 0.32 14.06 -5.20
CA THR A 16 1.32 15.13 -5.16
C THR A 16 1.21 16.05 -6.36
N ASN A 17 0.93 15.51 -7.54
CA ASN A 17 0.66 16.28 -8.75
C ASN A 17 -0.06 15.39 -9.78
N ALA A 18 -1.33 15.69 -10.05
CA ALA A 18 -2.19 14.93 -10.94
C ALA A 18 -2.32 15.54 -12.35
N LEU A 19 -1.38 16.38 -12.79
CA LEU A 19 -1.41 16.93 -14.14
C LEU A 19 -1.20 15.82 -15.19
N PRO A 20 -2.13 15.62 -16.13
CA PRO A 20 -2.11 14.49 -17.05
C PRO A 20 -0.82 14.33 -17.86
N TRP A 21 -0.21 15.43 -18.30
CA TRP A 21 1.03 15.38 -19.06
C TRP A 21 2.24 14.95 -18.22
N ILE A 22 2.29 15.33 -16.92
CA ILE A 22 3.32 14.87 -15.98
C ILE A 22 3.17 13.37 -15.74
N ILE A 23 1.95 12.93 -15.46
CA ILE A 23 1.63 11.52 -15.24
C ILE A 23 2.05 10.69 -16.46
N LYS A 24 1.69 11.13 -17.67
CA LYS A 24 2.06 10.44 -18.91
C LYS A 24 3.56 10.41 -19.14
N HIS A 25 4.27 11.46 -18.74
CA HIS A 25 5.73 11.47 -18.80
C HIS A 25 6.34 10.42 -17.87
N PHE A 26 5.92 10.36 -16.60
CA PHE A 26 6.42 9.34 -15.66
C PHE A 26 6.03 7.91 -16.08
N ASP A 27 4.83 7.72 -16.62
CA ASP A 27 4.43 6.42 -17.20
C ASP A 27 5.36 6.00 -18.34
N SER A 28 5.74 6.93 -19.23
CA SER A 28 6.70 6.65 -20.32
C SER A 28 8.11 6.30 -19.83
N LEU A 29 8.49 6.74 -18.62
CA LEU A 29 9.74 6.38 -17.96
C LEU A 29 9.68 5.04 -17.20
N GLY A 30 8.53 4.35 -17.22
CA GLY A 30 8.36 3.06 -16.57
C GLY A 30 7.87 3.15 -15.13
N CYS A 31 7.54 4.34 -14.61
CA CYS A 31 6.95 4.47 -13.26
C CYS A 31 5.54 3.87 -13.21
N TYR A 32 5.17 3.32 -12.06
CA TYR A 32 3.81 2.88 -11.78
C TYR A 32 2.96 4.08 -11.34
N ALA A 33 1.65 4.01 -11.55
CA ALA A 33 0.69 5.00 -11.10
C ALA A 33 0.29 4.69 -9.65
N GLU A 34 0.76 5.47 -8.67
CA GLU A 34 0.28 5.36 -7.29
C GLU A 34 -0.92 6.29 -7.11
N THR A 35 -2.09 5.70 -6.82
CA THR A 35 -3.39 6.37 -6.68
C THR A 35 -3.97 6.12 -5.29
N VAL A 36 -4.62 7.13 -4.69
CA VAL A 36 -5.17 7.05 -3.33
C VAL A 36 -6.67 7.34 -3.25
N SER A 37 -7.31 7.57 -4.41
CA SER A 37 -8.74 7.81 -4.54
C SER A 37 -9.29 7.20 -5.83
N GLU A 38 -10.63 7.08 -5.90
CA GLU A 38 -11.31 6.64 -7.12
C GLU A 38 -11.07 7.58 -8.29
N ASP A 39 -11.03 8.89 -8.05
CA ASP A 39 -10.77 9.88 -9.10
C ASP A 39 -9.37 9.72 -9.70
N GLU A 40 -8.37 9.51 -8.86
CA GLU A 40 -7.00 9.25 -9.32
C GLU A 40 -6.89 7.91 -10.06
N TYR A 41 -7.56 6.87 -9.57
CA TYR A 41 -7.65 5.56 -10.24
C TYR A 41 -8.29 5.69 -11.63
N ASN A 42 -9.39 6.43 -11.73
CA ASN A 42 -10.07 6.69 -13.00
C ASN A 42 -9.20 7.54 -13.94
N LEU A 43 -8.46 8.51 -13.39
CA LEU A 43 -7.52 9.31 -14.17
C LEU A 43 -6.39 8.43 -14.76
N ALA A 44 -5.84 7.50 -13.98
CA ALA A 44 -4.82 6.57 -14.48
C ALA A 44 -5.36 5.73 -15.65
N LYS A 45 -6.59 5.23 -15.56
CA LYS A 45 -7.26 4.51 -16.64
C LYS A 45 -7.48 5.39 -17.87
N LEU A 46 -7.93 6.62 -17.67
CA LEU A 46 -8.21 7.58 -18.76
C LEU A 46 -6.94 7.93 -19.54
N ILE A 47 -5.81 8.06 -18.85
CA ILE A 47 -4.50 8.33 -19.48
C ILE A 47 -3.97 7.10 -20.23
N GLY A 48 -4.47 5.91 -19.91
CA GLY A 48 -4.08 4.66 -20.56
C GLY A 48 -2.93 3.93 -19.87
N VAL A 49 -2.71 4.17 -18.56
CA VAL A 49 -1.74 3.40 -17.78
C VAL A 49 -2.14 1.92 -17.78
N ALA A 50 -1.18 1.04 -18.00
CA ALA A 50 -1.42 -0.40 -17.95
C ALA A 50 -1.94 -0.81 -16.57
N LYS A 51 -3.02 -1.60 -16.52
CA LYS A 51 -3.74 -1.91 -15.28
C LYS A 51 -2.85 -2.56 -14.21
N ASN A 52 -1.97 -3.46 -14.61
CA ASN A 52 -0.99 -4.11 -13.74
C ASN A 52 0.15 -3.17 -13.27
N ARG A 53 0.15 -1.93 -13.73
CA ARG A 53 1.08 -0.87 -13.29
C ARG A 53 0.36 0.21 -12.47
N ILE A 54 -0.84 -0.05 -11.98
CA ILE A 54 -1.55 0.81 -11.05
C ILE A 54 -1.40 0.26 -9.64
N ILE A 55 -0.94 1.10 -8.72
CA ILE A 55 -0.89 0.84 -7.27
C ILE A 55 -2.04 1.63 -6.66
N TYR A 56 -3.03 0.93 -6.10
CA TYR A 56 -4.20 1.57 -5.51
C TYR A 56 -4.13 1.52 -3.99
N ASN A 57 -3.64 2.61 -3.43
CA ASN A 57 -3.49 2.88 -2.00
C ASN A 57 -4.67 3.70 -1.46
N GLY A 58 -4.56 4.13 -0.20
CA GLY A 58 -5.44 5.11 0.44
C GLY A 58 -6.73 4.55 1.01
N PRO A 59 -7.29 5.25 2.03
CA PRO A 59 -8.46 4.78 2.79
C PRO A 59 -9.79 5.09 2.11
N ILE A 60 -9.79 5.90 1.04
CA ILE A 60 -11.01 6.36 0.37
C ILE A 60 -11.12 5.70 -1.00
N LYS A 61 -11.47 4.42 -0.99
CA LYS A 61 -11.88 3.68 -2.18
C LYS A 61 -13.38 3.48 -2.15
N THR A 62 -14.03 3.50 -3.32
CA THR A 62 -15.40 2.98 -3.43
C THR A 62 -15.34 1.46 -3.60
N LYS A 63 -16.42 0.77 -3.25
CA LYS A 63 -16.51 -0.67 -3.44
C LYS A 63 -16.31 -1.05 -4.92
N ASN A 64 -16.92 -0.28 -5.83
CA ASN A 64 -16.83 -0.55 -7.26
C ASN A 64 -15.40 -0.41 -7.79
N SER A 65 -14.73 0.69 -7.50
CA SER A 65 -13.34 0.91 -7.94
C SER A 65 -12.36 -0.09 -7.32
N PHE A 66 -12.57 -0.45 -6.04
CA PHE A 66 -11.77 -1.46 -5.36
C PHE A 66 -11.89 -2.84 -6.02
N LEU A 67 -13.12 -3.29 -6.30
CA LEU A 67 -13.36 -4.58 -6.93
C LEU A 67 -12.89 -4.60 -8.39
N GLU A 68 -13.10 -3.51 -9.12
CA GLU A 68 -12.59 -3.34 -10.48
C GLU A 68 -11.05 -3.41 -10.52
N ALA A 69 -10.36 -2.74 -9.59
CA ALA A 69 -8.91 -2.75 -9.50
C ALA A 69 -8.35 -4.17 -9.25
N LEU A 70 -8.99 -4.93 -8.36
CA LEU A 70 -8.62 -6.34 -8.12
C LEU A 70 -8.85 -7.22 -9.35
N GLN A 71 -9.98 -7.04 -10.06
CA GLN A 71 -10.27 -7.78 -11.29
C GLN A 71 -9.29 -7.46 -12.42
N ASN A 72 -8.78 -6.24 -12.44
CA ASN A 72 -7.80 -5.74 -13.40
C ASN A 72 -6.34 -6.06 -13.02
N GLU A 73 -6.12 -6.86 -11.97
CA GLU A 73 -4.79 -7.25 -11.49
C GLU A 73 -3.90 -6.06 -11.07
N CYS A 74 -4.50 -4.95 -10.65
CA CYS A 74 -3.78 -3.85 -10.03
C CYS A 74 -3.14 -4.30 -8.72
N ILE A 75 -2.08 -3.60 -8.29
CA ILE A 75 -1.55 -3.73 -6.93
C ILE A 75 -2.50 -2.98 -6.01
N VAL A 76 -3.28 -3.68 -5.18
CA VAL A 76 -4.27 -3.07 -4.29
C VAL A 76 -3.86 -3.29 -2.86
N ASN A 77 -3.60 -2.20 -2.12
CA ASN A 77 -3.33 -2.23 -0.68
C ASN A 77 -4.61 -1.92 0.09
N ILE A 78 -5.08 -2.87 0.91
CA ILE A 78 -6.23 -2.65 1.80
C ILE A 78 -5.82 -1.77 2.97
N ASP A 79 -6.70 -0.84 3.33
CA ASP A 79 -6.45 0.22 4.31
C ASP A 79 -7.47 0.23 5.46
N SER A 80 -8.59 -0.45 5.29
CA SER A 80 -9.71 -0.41 6.23
C SER A 80 -10.47 -1.74 6.34
N GLN A 81 -11.14 -1.91 7.48
CA GLN A 81 -12.00 -3.07 7.74
C GLN A 81 -13.13 -3.23 6.70
N ARG A 82 -13.63 -2.12 6.18
CA ARG A 82 -14.66 -2.10 5.13
C ARG A 82 -14.18 -2.81 3.85
N GLU A 83 -12.94 -2.61 3.45
CA GLU A 83 -12.35 -3.28 2.29
C GLU A 83 -12.17 -4.79 2.53
N VAL A 84 -11.83 -5.20 3.77
CA VAL A 84 -11.81 -6.62 4.16
C VAL A 84 -13.19 -7.26 4.05
N GLU A 85 -14.25 -6.50 4.35
CA GLU A 85 -15.63 -6.97 4.20
C GLU A 85 -16.02 -7.12 2.73
N TRP A 86 -15.64 -6.19 1.86
CA TRP A 86 -15.90 -6.29 0.42
C TRP A 86 -15.25 -7.53 -0.22
N LEU A 87 -14.09 -7.95 0.27
CA LEU A 87 -13.44 -9.19 -0.20
C LEU A 87 -14.27 -10.46 0.11
N ARG A 88 -15.21 -10.40 1.07
CA ARG A 88 -16.09 -11.54 1.39
C ARG A 88 -17.15 -11.79 0.34
N GLU A 89 -17.56 -10.76 -0.36
CA GLU A 89 -18.71 -10.78 -1.27
C GLU A 89 -18.36 -11.20 -2.69
N VAL A 90 -17.08 -11.38 -3.01
CA VAL A 90 -16.63 -11.62 -4.38
C VAL A 90 -15.80 -12.87 -4.50
N GLU A 91 -16.19 -13.73 -5.45
CA GLU A 91 -15.35 -14.80 -5.96
C GLU A 91 -14.30 -14.19 -6.92
N LEU A 92 -13.13 -13.91 -6.40
CA LEU A 92 -12.00 -13.47 -7.21
C LEU A 92 -11.22 -14.69 -7.70
N LYS A 93 -10.92 -14.75 -8.97
CA LYS A 93 -10.06 -15.80 -9.56
C LYS A 93 -8.67 -15.83 -8.92
N LYS A 94 -8.17 -14.65 -8.56
CA LYS A 94 -6.90 -14.46 -7.86
C LYS A 94 -7.13 -13.50 -6.68
N ARG A 95 -7.13 -14.05 -5.47
CA ARG A 95 -7.35 -13.28 -4.25
C ARG A 95 -6.01 -12.86 -3.67
N THR A 96 -5.43 -11.80 -4.24
CA THR A 96 -4.14 -11.27 -3.82
C THR A 96 -4.29 -9.80 -3.49
N VAL A 97 -3.87 -9.39 -2.30
CA VAL A 97 -3.91 -8.00 -1.84
C VAL A 97 -2.63 -7.67 -1.08
N GLY A 98 -2.28 -6.38 -1.06
CA GLY A 98 -1.40 -5.86 -0.04
C GLY A 98 -2.19 -5.37 1.16
N ILE A 99 -1.50 -5.07 2.25
CA ILE A 99 -2.11 -4.55 3.47
C ILE A 99 -1.34 -3.33 3.97
N ARG A 100 -2.06 -2.23 4.21
CA ARG A 100 -1.47 -1.07 4.85
C ARG A 100 -1.38 -1.27 6.35
N ILE A 101 -0.17 -1.07 6.88
CA ILE A 101 0.14 -1.31 8.27
C ILE A 101 0.50 0.01 8.93
N ASN A 102 -0.12 0.24 10.07
CA ASN A 102 0.19 1.30 11.00
C ASN A 102 1.02 0.72 12.15
N PHE A 103 2.17 1.32 12.41
CA PHE A 103 3.04 0.96 13.52
C PHE A 103 3.58 2.22 14.21
N ASN A 104 3.95 2.10 15.46
CA ASN A 104 4.42 3.24 16.25
C ASN A 104 5.87 3.61 15.87
N ILE A 105 5.99 4.44 14.82
CA ILE A 105 7.28 4.95 14.34
C ILE A 105 7.98 5.81 15.41
N GLU A 106 7.25 6.48 16.29
CA GLU A 106 7.81 7.32 17.35
C GLU A 106 8.70 6.53 18.31
N LYS A 107 8.37 5.24 18.57
CA LYS A 107 9.23 4.36 19.38
C LYS A 107 10.55 4.01 18.70
N MET A 108 10.58 3.97 17.38
CA MET A 108 11.76 3.60 16.60
C MET A 108 12.58 4.83 16.18
N CYS A 109 11.90 5.93 15.88
CA CYS A 109 12.49 7.19 15.44
C CYS A 109 11.85 8.37 16.20
N PRO A 110 12.25 8.64 17.45
CA PRO A 110 11.65 9.69 18.28
C PRO A 110 11.71 11.07 17.62
N GLY A 111 10.61 11.81 17.70
CA GLY A 111 10.49 13.17 17.14
C GLY A 111 10.25 13.22 15.63
N GLN A 112 10.11 12.08 14.95
CA GLN A 112 9.88 12.03 13.52
C GLN A 112 8.45 11.65 13.11
N SER A 113 7.59 11.35 14.07
CA SER A 113 6.17 11.11 13.82
C SER A 113 5.40 12.41 13.59
N GLN A 114 4.44 12.40 12.68
CA GLN A 114 3.47 13.50 12.55
C GLN A 114 2.36 13.46 13.59
N CYS A 115 2.07 12.30 14.13
CA CYS A 115 1.00 12.04 15.10
C CYS A 115 1.54 11.10 16.18
N PRO A 116 2.47 11.58 17.04
CA PRO A 116 3.15 10.73 18.02
C PRO A 116 2.20 10.08 19.02
N GLU A 117 1.09 10.74 19.35
CA GLU A 117 0.10 10.25 20.31
C GLU A 117 -0.86 9.20 19.72
N GLU A 118 -1.09 9.24 18.42
CA GLU A 118 -2.08 8.38 17.73
C GLU A 118 -1.47 7.16 17.04
N GLY A 119 -0.15 7.07 16.98
CA GLY A 119 0.52 5.97 16.29
C GLY A 119 0.29 5.91 14.77
N GLY A 120 -0.34 6.92 14.18
CA GLY A 120 -0.73 6.99 12.77
C GLY A 120 -2.24 6.83 12.56
N ARG A 121 -2.77 7.34 11.41
CA ARG A 121 -4.21 7.45 11.16
C ARG A 121 -4.76 6.45 10.17
N PHE A 122 -3.91 5.75 9.43
CA PHE A 122 -4.31 4.92 8.30
C PHE A 122 -3.73 3.53 8.40
N GLY A 123 -4.45 2.56 7.87
CA GLY A 123 -4.03 1.16 7.92
C GLY A 123 -4.38 0.48 9.23
N PHE A 124 -3.98 -0.78 9.35
CA PHE A 124 -4.28 -1.62 10.52
C PHE A 124 -3.16 -1.52 11.55
N CYS A 125 -3.52 -1.19 12.78
CA CYS A 125 -2.55 -0.98 13.86
C CYS A 125 -1.93 -2.33 14.31
N TYR A 126 -0.60 -2.35 14.33
CA TYR A 126 0.17 -3.51 14.77
C TYR A 126 0.09 -3.69 16.30
N GLU A 127 0.28 -2.60 17.05
CA GLU A 127 0.43 -2.66 18.51
C GLU A 127 -0.85 -3.03 19.27
N ASN A 128 -2.01 -2.69 18.74
CA ASN A 128 -3.30 -3.01 19.38
C ASN A 128 -3.88 -4.37 18.97
N GLY A 129 -3.18 -5.13 18.12
CA GLY A 129 -3.58 -6.45 17.64
C GLY A 129 -4.62 -6.43 16.52
N GLU A 130 -4.99 -5.28 15.97
CA GLU A 130 -5.91 -5.16 14.84
C GLU A 130 -5.34 -5.84 13.59
N LEU A 131 -4.06 -5.58 13.27
CA LEU A 131 -3.36 -6.21 12.17
C LEU A 131 -3.42 -7.74 12.25
N SER A 132 -3.15 -8.31 13.41
CA SER A 132 -3.18 -9.76 13.62
C SER A 132 -4.55 -10.36 13.33
N LYS A 133 -5.64 -9.70 13.77
CA LYS A 133 -7.01 -10.12 13.50
C LYS A 133 -7.35 -10.09 12.01
N VAL A 134 -6.92 -9.04 11.32
CA VAL A 134 -7.14 -8.89 9.88
C VAL A 134 -6.37 -9.94 9.10
N ILE A 135 -5.09 -10.14 9.38
CA ILE A 135 -4.27 -11.18 8.72
C ILE A 135 -4.91 -12.56 8.89
N LYS A 136 -5.33 -12.91 10.12
CA LYS A 136 -6.02 -14.17 10.39
C LYS A 136 -7.29 -14.30 9.54
N SER A 137 -8.12 -13.26 9.52
CA SER A 137 -9.36 -13.24 8.72
C SER A 137 -9.10 -13.41 7.21
N LEU A 138 -8.04 -12.80 6.67
CA LEU A 138 -7.68 -12.95 5.27
C LEU A 138 -7.17 -14.37 4.96
N LYS A 139 -6.33 -14.93 5.83
CA LYS A 139 -5.85 -16.33 5.69
C LYS A 139 -7.01 -17.33 5.72
N GLU A 140 -7.96 -17.19 6.64
CA GLU A 140 -9.17 -18.04 6.71
C GLU A 140 -10.00 -17.99 5.42
N LYS A 141 -9.99 -16.85 4.72
CA LYS A 141 -10.67 -16.67 3.43
C LYS A 141 -9.84 -17.05 2.22
N LYS A 142 -8.64 -17.59 2.44
CA LYS A 142 -7.70 -17.95 1.38
C LYS A 142 -7.33 -16.77 0.48
N VAL A 143 -7.22 -15.56 1.07
CA VAL A 143 -6.70 -14.37 0.40
C VAL A 143 -5.20 -14.34 0.65
N LYS A 144 -4.38 -14.29 -0.44
CA LYS A 144 -2.93 -14.13 -0.33
C LYS A 144 -2.62 -12.67 0.01
N ILE A 145 -1.85 -12.46 1.07
CA ILE A 145 -1.23 -11.16 1.36
C ILE A 145 0.11 -11.15 0.62
N SER A 146 0.16 -10.43 -0.50
CA SER A 146 1.33 -10.39 -1.37
C SER A 146 2.24 -9.19 -1.11
N GLY A 147 1.78 -8.22 -0.32
CA GLY A 147 2.57 -7.05 -0.01
C GLY A 147 2.16 -6.36 1.28
N ILE A 148 3.04 -5.49 1.75
CA ILE A 148 2.78 -4.61 2.87
C ILE A 148 3.12 -3.18 2.48
N HIS A 149 2.29 -2.22 2.93
CA HIS A 149 2.46 -0.79 2.70
C HIS A 149 2.69 -0.09 4.03
N LEU A 150 3.83 0.58 4.18
CA LEU A 150 4.36 1.13 5.44
C LEU A 150 4.61 2.64 5.38
N HIS A 151 3.79 3.38 4.61
CA HIS A 151 3.92 4.82 4.54
C HIS A 151 3.58 5.48 5.88
N THR A 152 4.53 6.19 6.48
CA THR A 152 4.37 6.81 7.79
C THR A 152 4.10 8.32 7.71
N SER A 153 4.83 9.04 6.85
CA SER A 153 4.74 10.50 6.79
C SER A 153 5.33 11.08 5.51
N SER A 154 4.69 12.12 4.99
CA SER A 154 5.22 12.92 3.90
C SER A 154 6.21 14.00 4.36
N LYS A 155 6.27 14.32 5.65
CA LYS A 155 7.14 15.39 6.20
C LYS A 155 8.53 14.91 6.58
N SER A 156 8.62 13.72 7.17
CA SER A 156 9.90 13.19 7.60
C SER A 156 10.53 12.35 6.50
N ARG A 157 11.74 12.72 6.10
CA ARG A 157 12.51 12.10 5.02
C ARG A 157 13.88 11.64 5.51
N GLY A 158 14.00 11.40 6.83
CA GLY A 158 15.24 10.88 7.42
C GLY A 158 15.48 9.44 7.02
N LEU A 159 16.73 9.07 6.77
CA LEU A 159 17.09 7.69 6.44
C LEU A 159 16.72 6.70 7.56
N ASP A 160 16.67 7.17 8.80
CA ASP A 160 16.30 6.34 9.95
C ASP A 160 14.87 5.83 9.88
N ILE A 161 13.94 6.61 9.28
CA ILE A 161 12.57 6.15 9.05
C ILE A 161 12.55 4.97 8.07
N TYR A 162 13.27 5.05 6.97
CA TYR A 162 13.33 3.94 6.00
C TYR A 162 14.02 2.72 6.58
N ARG A 163 15.03 2.91 7.47
CA ARG A 163 15.62 1.80 8.22
C ARG A 163 14.59 1.14 9.15
N ALA A 164 13.84 1.95 9.91
CA ALA A 164 12.78 1.46 10.78
C ALA A 164 11.68 0.73 9.99
N ILE A 165 11.29 1.26 8.81
CA ILE A 165 10.34 0.59 7.91
C ILE A 165 10.88 -0.77 7.45
N ALA A 166 12.15 -0.87 7.08
CA ALA A 166 12.76 -2.13 6.68
C ALA A 166 12.82 -3.14 7.84
N GLU A 167 13.18 -2.69 9.03
CA GLU A 167 13.22 -3.53 10.23
C GLU A 167 11.83 -4.08 10.59
N ILE A 168 10.80 -3.21 10.61
CA ILE A 168 9.42 -3.65 10.88
C ILE A 168 8.90 -4.57 9.79
N ALA A 169 9.21 -4.31 8.51
CA ALA A 169 8.82 -5.19 7.41
C ALA A 169 9.37 -6.60 7.58
N CYS A 170 10.67 -6.72 7.87
CA CYS A 170 11.31 -8.02 8.14
C CYS A 170 10.71 -8.72 9.37
N LYS A 171 10.39 -7.97 10.43
CA LYS A 171 9.75 -8.50 11.62
C LYS A 171 8.37 -9.06 11.30
N LEU A 172 7.51 -8.29 10.64
CA LEU A 172 6.15 -8.67 10.30
C LEU A 172 6.11 -9.86 9.34
N GLN A 173 7.01 -9.89 8.36
CA GLN A 173 7.13 -11.03 7.44
C GLN A 173 7.39 -12.34 8.19
N LYS A 174 8.30 -12.33 9.17
CA LYS A 174 8.62 -13.52 9.98
C LYS A 174 7.50 -13.86 10.96
N GLU A 175 6.97 -12.87 11.68
CA GLU A 175 5.96 -13.06 12.72
C GLU A 175 4.66 -13.65 12.17
N PHE A 176 4.23 -13.17 11.00
CA PHE A 176 3.00 -13.61 10.36
C PHE A 176 3.20 -14.63 9.25
N GLU A 177 4.45 -15.09 9.01
CA GLU A 177 4.79 -16.05 7.95
C GLU A 177 4.23 -15.60 6.58
N LEU A 178 4.53 -14.35 6.19
CA LEU A 178 4.04 -13.76 4.95
C LEU A 178 4.99 -14.09 3.78
N ASP A 179 4.40 -14.55 2.68
CA ASP A 179 5.08 -14.72 1.39
C ASP A 179 4.85 -13.45 0.56
N LEU A 180 5.74 -12.46 0.74
CA LEU A 180 5.61 -11.13 0.15
C LEU A 180 6.26 -11.05 -1.23
N ASP A 181 5.51 -10.54 -2.19
CA ASP A 181 6.00 -10.18 -3.52
C ASP A 181 6.62 -8.75 -3.51
N TYR A 182 6.19 -7.87 -2.58
CA TYR A 182 6.68 -6.50 -2.46
C TYR A 182 6.55 -5.90 -1.05
N VAL A 183 7.35 -4.87 -0.80
CA VAL A 183 7.21 -3.93 0.33
C VAL A 183 7.13 -2.52 -0.23
N ASP A 184 6.00 -1.84 0.00
CA ASP A 184 5.78 -0.44 -0.36
C ASP A 184 6.20 0.43 0.84
N VAL A 185 7.24 1.21 0.66
CA VAL A 185 7.83 2.05 1.72
C VAL A 185 7.27 3.48 1.72
N GLY A 186 6.37 3.81 0.81
CA GLY A 186 5.69 5.09 0.69
C GLY A 186 6.38 6.11 -0.19
#